data_a8808cbc74434f7eabcd325504115532
#
_entry.id   a8808cbc74434f7eabcd325504115532
#
_cell.length_a   1.000
_cell.length_b   1.000
_cell.length_c   1.000
_cell.angle_alpha   90.00
_cell.angle_beta   90.00
_cell.angle_gamma   90.00
#
_symmetry.space_group_name_H-M   'P 1'
#
loop_
_entity.id
_entity.type
_entity.pdbx_description
1 polymer ?
#
loop_
_entity_poly.entity_id
_entity_poly.type
_entity_poly.pdbx_seq_one_letter_code
_entity_poly.pdbx_strand_id
1 'polypeptide(L)'
;MKPYYRTSSVIIAAALVAVTGSTHAQRIEPRAYINAPVGVNIFALGYVNSQGALLFDPSLPITDADANVDMAMLAYVHTLDIAGMSGKVGVVQPYASLNADGYLDTEYRTREQVGIADTALYFSLNFHGAPALSLKDFRNYQQDTIIGFTFRLTMPTGVYQSEKLLNIGTNRWSFEPELGISKAIGPWTLEAAAAVVLYTDNDEFDTDQTRKQDPIYSTQFHVNYTFSNKMWVSVGATYYTGGITTIDGAERDDLQNNWRTGFTLAIPIDRRHSIKLLGNSGVSTRTGTDYDSLGLFWQYRWGGGI
;
A
#
# COMPACT_ATOMS: atom_id res chain seq x y z
N MET A 1 -12.17 12.58 49.56
CA MET A 1 -11.93 12.68 48.12
C MET A 1 -10.86 11.66 47.74
N LYS A 2 -11.22 10.56 47.04
CA LYS A 2 -10.26 9.56 46.55
C LYS A 2 -9.78 10.03 45.18
N PRO A 3 -8.47 10.00 44.86
CA PRO A 3 -7.99 10.37 43.56
C PRO A 3 -8.35 9.25 42.56
N TYR A 4 -9.12 9.59 41.53
CA TYR A 4 -9.33 8.75 40.36
C TYR A 4 -8.02 8.65 39.59
N TYR A 5 -7.34 7.52 39.68
CA TYR A 5 -6.26 7.17 38.75
C TYR A 5 -6.86 6.92 37.37
N ARG A 6 -6.78 7.92 36.48
CA ARG A 6 -6.96 7.71 35.05
C ARG A 6 -5.78 6.89 34.54
N THR A 7 -5.97 5.59 34.41
CA THR A 7 -5.07 4.74 33.62
C THR A 7 -5.23 5.12 32.16
N SER A 8 -4.37 6.01 31.68
CA SER A 8 -4.27 6.32 30.25
C SER A 8 -3.70 5.10 29.53
N SER A 9 -4.56 4.26 28.99
CA SER A 9 -4.14 3.14 28.12
C SER A 9 -3.63 3.72 26.81
N VAL A 10 -2.32 3.73 26.63
CA VAL A 10 -1.68 4.09 25.36
C VAL A 10 -1.89 2.94 24.39
N ILE A 11 -2.85 3.07 23.50
CA ILE A 11 -3.03 2.17 22.38
C ILE A 11 -2.29 2.78 21.19
N ILE A 12 -1.22 2.12 20.79
CA ILE A 12 -0.39 2.50 19.64
C ILE A 12 -1.17 2.11 18.39
N ALA A 13 -1.61 3.11 17.63
CA ALA A 13 -2.16 2.89 16.31
C ALA A 13 -1.00 2.67 15.34
N ALA A 14 -0.73 1.44 14.96
CA ALA A 14 0.26 1.15 13.95
C ALA A 14 -0.33 1.32 12.54
N ALA A 15 0.35 2.11 11.72
CA ALA A 15 0.11 2.14 10.29
C ALA A 15 0.59 0.82 9.68
N LEU A 16 -0.25 0.16 8.94
CA LEU A 16 0.11 -1.02 8.17
C LEU A 16 -0.03 -0.73 6.70
N VAL A 17 0.98 -1.16 5.97
CA VAL A 17 1.03 -1.09 4.52
C VAL A 17 -0.09 -1.98 3.95
N ALA A 18 -1.06 -1.38 3.30
CA ALA A 18 -1.96 -2.13 2.44
C ALA A 18 -1.29 -2.29 1.08
N VAL A 19 -1.02 -3.51 0.68
CA VAL A 19 -0.49 -3.80 -0.65
C VAL A 19 -1.65 -4.30 -1.49
N THR A 20 -2.04 -3.52 -2.48
CA THR A 20 -2.87 -3.99 -3.58
C THR A 20 -1.94 -4.45 -4.70
N GLY A 21 -2.21 -5.58 -5.31
CA GLY A 21 -1.39 -6.13 -6.38
C GLY A 21 -1.30 -5.21 -7.60
N SER A 22 -0.19 -5.28 -8.26
CA SER A 22 0.10 -4.90 -9.66
C SER A 22 0.30 -3.43 -10.04
N THR A 23 -0.11 -2.42 -9.28
CA THR A 23 0.25 -1.02 -9.60
C THR A 23 0.59 -0.25 -8.35
N HIS A 24 1.88 -0.02 -8.13
CA HIS A 24 2.41 0.55 -6.89
C HIS A 24 1.95 1.98 -6.60
N ALA A 25 1.66 2.77 -7.61
CA ALA A 25 1.23 4.16 -7.48
C ALA A 25 -0.22 4.36 -6.98
N GLN A 26 -0.99 3.28 -6.84
CA GLN A 26 -2.44 3.33 -6.57
C GLN A 26 -2.81 3.04 -5.12
N ARG A 27 -1.82 2.99 -4.23
CA ARG A 27 -2.08 2.71 -2.81
C ARG A 27 -2.84 3.84 -2.14
N ILE A 28 -3.71 3.46 -1.22
CA ILE A 28 -4.35 4.34 -0.26
C ILE A 28 -3.86 3.90 1.12
N GLU A 29 -2.88 4.63 1.68
CA GLU A 29 -2.17 4.23 2.89
C GLU A 29 -2.28 5.30 3.99
N PRO A 30 -3.41 5.38 4.71
CA PRO A 30 -3.57 6.33 5.78
C PRO A 30 -2.65 6.00 6.96
N ARG A 31 -2.18 7.05 7.66
CA ARG A 31 -1.35 6.98 8.87
C ARG A 31 0.06 6.40 8.61
N ALA A 32 0.57 6.56 7.39
CA ALA A 32 1.94 6.18 7.06
C ALA A 32 2.97 6.98 7.87
N TYR A 33 2.71 8.26 8.10
CA TYR A 33 3.59 9.20 8.78
C TYR A 33 3.11 9.55 10.21
N ILE A 34 2.77 8.55 11.00
CA ILE A 34 2.55 8.71 12.44
C ILE A 34 3.76 8.20 13.23
N ASN A 35 3.96 8.78 14.41
CA ASN A 35 5.00 8.29 15.32
C ASN A 35 4.57 6.97 16.00
N ALA A 36 5.54 6.13 16.31
CA ALA A 36 5.36 4.88 17.04
C ALA A 36 6.55 4.67 18.00
N PRO A 37 6.35 4.00 19.16
CA PRO A 37 7.46 3.63 20.03
C PRO A 37 8.46 2.75 19.31
N VAL A 38 9.74 2.90 19.66
CA VAL A 38 10.83 2.08 19.10
C VAL A 38 10.83 0.66 19.65
N GLY A 39 11.35 -0.29 18.85
CA GLY A 39 11.46 -1.70 19.24
C GLY A 39 10.15 -2.48 19.17
N VAL A 40 9.08 -1.90 18.62
CA VAL A 40 7.81 -2.59 18.40
C VAL A 40 7.88 -3.40 17.12
N ASN A 41 7.43 -4.63 17.21
CA ASN A 41 7.22 -5.53 16.08
C ASN A 41 5.73 -5.60 15.78
N ILE A 42 5.38 -5.63 14.50
CA ILE A 42 4.01 -5.73 14.03
C ILE A 42 3.96 -6.81 12.97
N PHE A 43 3.17 -7.83 13.20
CA PHE A 43 2.82 -8.82 12.20
C PHE A 43 1.39 -8.56 11.74
N ALA A 44 1.13 -8.72 10.46
CA ALA A 44 -0.22 -8.68 9.93
C ALA A 44 -0.48 -9.82 8.97
N LEU A 45 -1.69 -10.34 9.09
CA LEU A 45 -2.30 -11.26 8.15
C LEU A 45 -3.54 -10.59 7.59
N GLY A 46 -3.65 -10.55 6.27
CA GLY A 46 -4.77 -9.92 5.59
C GLY A 46 -5.31 -10.77 4.45
N TYR A 47 -6.54 -10.45 4.09
CA TYR A 47 -7.19 -10.91 2.88
C TYR A 47 -7.77 -9.71 2.14
N VAL A 48 -7.54 -9.64 0.84
CA VAL A 48 -8.06 -8.60 -0.05
C VAL A 48 -8.68 -9.27 -1.25
N ASN A 49 -9.92 -8.92 -1.56
CA ASN A 49 -10.55 -9.22 -2.82
C ASN A 49 -10.59 -7.95 -3.67
N SER A 50 -10.30 -8.08 -4.95
CA SER A 50 -10.33 -6.98 -5.92
C SER A 50 -11.02 -7.43 -7.19
N GLN A 51 -11.94 -6.63 -7.70
CA GLN A 51 -12.78 -6.95 -8.86
C GLN A 51 -12.87 -5.76 -9.81
N GLY A 52 -12.94 -6.04 -11.12
CA GLY A 52 -13.11 -5.07 -12.19
C GLY A 52 -12.10 -5.19 -13.32
N ALA A 53 -12.06 -4.21 -14.21
CA ALA A 53 -11.09 -4.09 -15.31
C ALA A 53 -9.67 -3.81 -14.80
N LEU A 54 -9.25 -4.57 -13.84
CA LEU A 54 -8.25 -4.27 -12.86
C LEU A 54 -6.82 -4.47 -13.27
N LEU A 55 -6.60 -5.49 -14.01
CA LEU A 55 -5.30 -6.14 -14.03
C LEU A 55 -4.67 -6.09 -15.38
N PHE A 56 -5.38 -5.50 -16.28
CA PHE A 56 -4.91 -5.44 -17.62
C PHE A 56 -3.88 -4.33 -17.71
N ASP A 57 -2.71 -4.76 -18.07
CA ASP A 57 -1.71 -3.86 -18.58
C ASP A 57 -2.36 -3.02 -19.69
N PRO A 58 -2.42 -1.70 -19.57
CA PRO A 58 -3.06 -0.87 -20.57
C PRO A 58 -2.44 -1.00 -21.97
N SER A 59 -1.23 -1.56 -22.06
CA SER A 59 -0.57 -1.82 -23.33
C SER A 59 -1.12 -3.04 -24.10
N LEU A 60 -1.95 -3.86 -23.44
CA LEU A 60 -2.47 -5.10 -24.06
C LEU A 60 -3.72 -4.84 -24.89
N PRO A 61 -3.87 -5.49 -26.04
CA PRO A 61 -5.06 -5.38 -26.88
C PRO A 61 -6.22 -6.23 -26.33
N ILE A 62 -6.56 -6.04 -25.05
CA ILE A 62 -7.64 -6.77 -24.37
C ILE A 62 -8.84 -5.85 -24.22
N THR A 63 -10.01 -6.29 -24.65
CA THR A 63 -11.27 -5.58 -24.54
C THR A 63 -12.29 -6.37 -23.71
N ASP A 64 -13.27 -5.69 -23.13
CA ASP A 64 -14.32 -6.27 -22.27
C ASP A 64 -13.75 -7.19 -21.19
N ALA A 65 -12.65 -6.74 -20.62
CA ALA A 65 -11.88 -7.50 -19.67
C ALA A 65 -12.45 -7.37 -18.27
N ASP A 66 -12.66 -8.47 -17.59
CA ASP A 66 -12.97 -8.52 -16.16
C ASP A 66 -11.97 -9.42 -15.43
N ALA A 67 -11.69 -9.05 -14.20
CA ALA A 67 -10.81 -9.82 -13.36
C ALA A 67 -11.24 -9.81 -11.91
N ASN A 68 -11.03 -10.95 -11.26
CA ASN A 68 -11.16 -11.14 -9.83
C ASN A 68 -9.83 -11.62 -9.26
N VAL A 69 -9.32 -10.89 -8.27
CA VAL A 69 -8.10 -11.25 -7.57
C VAL A 69 -8.36 -11.39 -6.08
N ASP A 70 -8.14 -12.58 -5.61
CA ASP A 70 -8.12 -12.91 -4.18
C ASP A 70 -6.67 -12.92 -3.69
N MET A 71 -6.37 -12.17 -2.63
CA MET A 71 -5.03 -12.03 -2.11
C MET A 71 -4.97 -12.30 -0.60
N ALA A 72 -4.18 -13.29 -0.19
CA ALA A 72 -3.69 -13.40 1.17
C ALA A 72 -2.40 -12.59 1.31
N MET A 73 -2.26 -11.83 2.39
CA MET A 73 -1.13 -10.92 2.59
C MET A 73 -0.49 -11.16 3.95
N LEU A 74 0.82 -11.39 3.94
CA LEU A 74 1.65 -11.40 5.14
C LEU A 74 2.48 -10.13 5.17
N ALA A 75 2.53 -9.46 6.33
CA ALA A 75 3.40 -8.31 6.50
C ALA A 75 4.06 -8.34 7.88
N TYR A 76 5.30 -7.88 7.91
CA TYR A 76 6.06 -7.65 9.13
C TYR A 76 6.70 -6.27 9.10
N VAL A 77 6.61 -5.57 10.23
CA VAL A 77 7.16 -4.23 10.43
C VAL A 77 7.92 -4.19 11.75
N HIS A 78 9.06 -3.55 11.75
CA HIS A 78 9.84 -3.24 12.94
C HIS A 78 10.11 -1.75 13.05
N THR A 79 9.86 -1.18 14.24
CA THR A 79 10.12 0.25 14.51
C THR A 79 11.52 0.44 15.09
N LEU A 80 12.22 1.45 14.60
CA LEU A 80 13.63 1.69 14.85
C LEU A 80 13.88 3.08 15.43
N ASP A 81 14.95 3.21 16.21
CA ASP A 81 15.60 4.48 16.49
C ASP A 81 16.72 4.71 15.46
N ILE A 82 16.60 5.76 14.67
CA ILE A 82 17.59 6.17 13.69
C ILE A 82 18.06 7.58 14.03
N ALA A 83 19.17 7.65 14.77
CA ALA A 83 19.75 8.91 15.25
C ALA A 83 18.73 9.81 15.98
N GLY A 84 17.91 9.25 16.84
CA GLY A 84 16.88 9.96 17.61
C GLY A 84 15.58 10.21 16.86
N MET A 85 15.46 9.73 15.63
CA MET A 85 14.25 9.84 14.79
C MET A 85 13.53 8.49 14.70
N SER A 86 12.20 8.51 14.64
CA SER A 86 11.37 7.32 14.47
C SER A 86 11.47 6.77 13.06
N GLY A 87 11.98 5.56 12.93
CA GLY A 87 12.07 4.82 11.67
C GLY A 87 11.27 3.53 11.69
N LYS A 88 11.04 2.97 10.51
CA LYS A 88 10.39 1.67 10.29
C LYS A 88 11.04 0.93 9.13
N VAL A 89 11.17 -0.38 9.28
CA VAL A 89 11.48 -1.29 8.18
C VAL A 89 10.40 -2.35 8.10
N GLY A 90 10.10 -2.82 6.92
CA GLY A 90 9.09 -3.85 6.78
C GLY A 90 9.21 -4.64 5.50
N VAL A 91 8.53 -5.79 5.50
CA VAL A 91 8.38 -6.69 4.37
C VAL A 91 6.93 -7.05 4.20
N VAL A 92 6.50 -7.16 2.97
CA VAL A 92 5.15 -7.61 2.60
C VAL A 92 5.27 -8.70 1.54
N GLN A 93 4.60 -9.82 1.79
CA GLN A 93 4.52 -10.94 0.87
C GLN A 93 3.06 -11.25 0.56
N PRO A 94 2.59 -10.92 -0.65
CA PRO A 94 1.28 -11.35 -1.12
C PRO A 94 1.33 -12.78 -1.70
N TYR A 95 0.20 -13.46 -1.58
CA TYR A 95 -0.11 -14.70 -2.28
C TYR A 95 -1.46 -14.51 -2.96
N ALA A 96 -1.52 -14.64 -4.27
CA ALA A 96 -2.68 -14.25 -5.04
C ALA A 96 -3.28 -15.42 -5.83
N SER A 97 -4.58 -15.34 -6.06
CA SER A 97 -5.33 -16.12 -7.04
C SER A 97 -5.99 -15.14 -8.01
N LEU A 98 -5.55 -15.18 -9.26
CA LEU A 98 -6.05 -14.37 -10.36
C LEU A 98 -7.00 -15.21 -11.20
N ASN A 99 -8.20 -14.72 -11.41
CA ASN A 99 -9.15 -15.21 -12.40
C ASN A 99 -9.54 -14.03 -13.29
N ALA A 100 -9.31 -14.17 -14.60
CA ALA A 100 -9.57 -13.09 -15.54
C ALA A 100 -10.11 -13.66 -16.85
N ASP A 101 -10.93 -12.86 -17.50
CA ASP A 101 -11.46 -13.14 -18.84
C ASP A 101 -11.57 -11.86 -19.66
N GLY A 102 -11.69 -12.02 -20.97
CA GLY A 102 -11.76 -10.91 -21.92
C GLY A 102 -11.53 -11.35 -23.35
N TYR A 103 -11.58 -10.41 -24.27
CA TYR A 103 -11.27 -10.65 -25.66
C TYR A 103 -9.86 -10.15 -25.98
N LEU A 104 -8.99 -11.07 -26.43
CA LEU A 104 -7.72 -10.72 -27.05
C LEU A 104 -7.96 -10.63 -28.55
N ASP A 105 -7.87 -9.44 -29.12
CA ASP A 105 -8.37 -9.12 -30.46
C ASP A 105 -9.87 -9.45 -30.60
N THR A 106 -10.24 -10.60 -31.17
CA THR A 106 -11.62 -11.06 -31.35
C THR A 106 -11.89 -12.39 -30.66
N GLU A 107 -10.90 -12.99 -30.02
CA GLU A 107 -11.01 -14.30 -29.41
C GLU A 107 -11.20 -14.19 -27.89
N TYR A 108 -12.26 -14.81 -27.38
CA TYR A 108 -12.51 -14.89 -25.95
C TYR A 108 -11.47 -15.78 -25.26
N ARG A 109 -10.82 -15.27 -24.24
CA ARG A 109 -9.77 -15.94 -23.47
C ARG A 109 -10.07 -15.88 -21.98
N THR A 110 -9.64 -16.89 -21.27
CA THR A 110 -9.64 -16.96 -19.81
C THR A 110 -8.24 -17.16 -19.29
N ARG A 111 -7.97 -16.63 -18.11
CA ARG A 111 -6.68 -16.76 -17.44
C ARG A 111 -6.89 -17.05 -15.97
N GLU A 112 -6.30 -18.16 -15.51
CA GLU A 112 -6.20 -18.50 -14.09
C GLU A 112 -4.71 -18.61 -13.73
N GLN A 113 -4.33 -18.02 -12.61
CA GLN A 113 -2.99 -18.17 -12.04
C GLN A 113 -3.06 -18.07 -10.52
N VAL A 114 -2.31 -18.91 -9.82
CA VAL A 114 -2.20 -18.92 -8.36
C VAL A 114 -0.74 -18.97 -7.98
N GLY A 115 -0.34 -18.16 -7.00
CA GLY A 115 1.02 -18.19 -6.47
C GLY A 115 1.41 -16.95 -5.68
N ILE A 116 2.68 -16.87 -5.32
CA ILE A 116 3.23 -15.69 -4.69
C ILE A 116 3.27 -14.52 -5.68
N ALA A 117 2.93 -13.32 -5.20
CA ALA A 117 3.17 -12.08 -5.93
C ALA A 117 4.52 -11.48 -5.52
N ASP A 118 4.88 -10.37 -6.14
CA ASP A 118 6.16 -9.71 -5.89
C ASP A 118 6.29 -9.26 -4.44
N THR A 119 7.42 -9.58 -3.82
CA THR A 119 7.75 -9.19 -2.45
C THR A 119 8.10 -7.71 -2.40
N ALA A 120 7.54 -6.98 -1.45
CA ALA A 120 7.91 -5.58 -1.22
C ALA A 120 8.66 -5.41 0.12
N LEU A 121 9.78 -4.70 0.06
CA LEU A 121 10.49 -4.18 1.23
C LEU A 121 10.22 -2.69 1.33
N TYR A 122 10.17 -2.16 2.54
CA TYR A 122 10.14 -0.72 2.72
C TYR A 122 10.96 -0.25 3.92
N PHE A 123 11.47 0.95 3.79
CA PHE A 123 12.13 1.72 4.83
C PHE A 123 11.41 3.06 4.94
N SER A 124 11.09 3.50 6.15
CA SER A 124 10.47 4.79 6.41
C SER A 124 11.19 5.50 7.54
N LEU A 125 11.41 6.80 7.39
CA LEU A 125 12.05 7.66 8.37
C LEU A 125 11.24 8.93 8.55
N ASN A 126 10.75 9.19 9.74
CA ASN A 126 10.12 10.45 10.11
C ASN A 126 11.21 11.42 10.61
N PHE A 127 11.75 12.24 9.72
CA PHE A 127 12.90 13.09 10.02
C PHE A 127 12.54 14.43 10.69
N HIS A 128 11.24 14.74 10.80
CA HIS A 128 10.74 15.91 11.53
C HIS A 128 9.51 15.54 12.36
N GLY A 129 9.45 16.03 13.60
CA GLY A 129 8.27 15.95 14.46
C GLY A 129 8.01 14.59 15.12
N ALA A 130 8.80 13.57 14.84
CA ALA A 130 8.63 12.23 15.40
C ALA A 130 9.93 11.72 16.05
N PRO A 131 10.21 12.11 17.29
CA PRO A 131 11.38 11.59 18.01
C PRO A 131 11.24 10.07 18.26
N ALA A 132 12.38 9.37 18.25
CA ALA A 132 12.46 7.97 18.67
C ALA A 132 12.22 7.87 20.18
N LEU A 133 11.10 7.29 20.57
CA LEU A 133 10.66 7.26 21.98
C LEU A 133 10.47 5.81 22.45
N SER A 134 10.86 5.53 23.71
CA SER A 134 10.41 4.33 24.38
C SER A 134 8.88 4.34 24.57
N LEU A 135 8.25 3.19 24.82
CA LEU A 135 6.82 3.12 25.11
C LEU A 135 6.45 3.98 26.35
N LYS A 136 7.36 4.08 27.32
CA LYS A 136 7.16 4.89 28.52
C LYS A 136 7.06 6.38 28.17
N ASP A 137 7.99 6.89 27.37
CA ASP A 137 8.07 8.29 26.99
C ASP A 137 7.00 8.64 25.97
N PHE A 138 6.64 7.69 25.10
CA PHE A 138 5.57 7.84 24.11
C PHE A 138 4.20 8.13 24.73
N ARG A 139 3.95 7.76 26.00
CA ARG A 139 2.69 8.07 26.69
C ARG A 139 2.42 9.57 26.84
N ASN A 140 3.47 10.36 26.86
CA ASN A 140 3.38 11.83 27.03
C ASN A 140 3.57 12.55 25.68
N TYR A 141 3.88 11.83 24.63
CA TYR A 141 4.06 12.40 23.30
C TYR A 141 2.72 12.82 22.71
N GLN A 142 2.69 14.04 22.19
CA GLN A 142 1.56 14.56 21.41
C GLN A 142 2.06 14.87 20.01
N GLN A 143 1.47 14.22 19.04
CA GLN A 143 1.81 14.48 17.65
C GLN A 143 1.33 15.89 17.27
N ASP A 144 2.19 16.62 16.61
CA ASP A 144 1.87 17.86 15.90
C ASP A 144 2.06 17.64 14.39
N THR A 145 3.09 18.20 13.81
CA THR A 145 3.43 18.00 12.41
C THR A 145 4.57 16.98 12.31
N ILE A 146 4.40 15.98 11.48
CA ILE A 146 5.45 15.02 11.14
C ILE A 146 5.73 15.15 9.65
N ILE A 147 7.02 15.15 9.27
CA ILE A 147 7.47 15.04 7.89
C ILE A 147 8.38 13.81 7.81
N GLY A 148 8.11 12.96 6.85
CA GLY A 148 8.83 11.71 6.69
C GLY A 148 9.08 11.35 5.22
N PHE A 149 9.99 10.41 5.06
CA PHE A 149 10.35 9.81 3.79
C PHE A 149 10.12 8.31 3.89
N THR A 150 9.59 7.72 2.83
CA THR A 150 9.48 6.27 2.67
C THR A 150 10.14 5.87 1.36
N PHE A 151 10.89 4.78 1.38
CA PHE A 151 11.40 4.13 0.19
C PHE A 151 10.88 2.70 0.15
N ARG A 152 10.23 2.34 -0.94
CA ARG A 152 9.76 0.98 -1.19
C ARG A 152 10.54 0.39 -2.35
N LEU A 153 10.90 -0.88 -2.18
CA LEU A 153 11.53 -1.72 -3.19
C LEU A 153 10.62 -2.92 -3.43
N THR A 154 10.15 -3.10 -4.65
CA THR A 154 9.44 -4.33 -5.04
C THR A 154 10.35 -5.19 -5.88
N MET A 155 10.46 -6.45 -5.48
CA MET A 155 11.36 -7.44 -6.08
C MET A 155 10.55 -8.37 -6.99
N PRO A 156 11.05 -8.75 -8.17
CA PRO A 156 10.37 -9.66 -9.10
C PRO A 156 10.45 -11.12 -8.62
N THR A 157 9.80 -11.41 -7.50
CA THR A 157 9.78 -12.74 -6.87
C THR A 157 8.47 -13.48 -7.11
N GLY A 158 7.50 -12.82 -7.74
CA GLY A 158 6.19 -13.38 -8.03
C GLY A 158 6.22 -14.40 -9.17
N VAL A 159 5.17 -15.21 -9.22
CA VAL A 159 5.00 -16.18 -10.32
C VAL A 159 4.80 -15.43 -11.63
N TYR A 160 5.70 -15.66 -12.57
CA TYR A 160 5.71 -15.07 -13.89
C TYR A 160 5.84 -16.14 -14.97
N GLN A 161 5.07 -16.01 -16.03
CA GLN A 161 5.10 -16.87 -17.24
C GLN A 161 5.23 -15.94 -18.44
N SER A 162 6.39 -15.96 -19.07
CA SER A 162 6.72 -15.01 -20.16
C SER A 162 5.79 -15.13 -21.35
N GLU A 163 5.29 -16.33 -21.65
CA GLU A 163 4.34 -16.60 -22.73
C GLU A 163 2.90 -16.18 -22.41
N LYS A 164 2.67 -15.56 -21.25
CA LYS A 164 1.35 -15.09 -20.80
C LYS A 164 1.35 -13.59 -20.57
N LEU A 165 0.38 -12.91 -21.16
CA LEU A 165 0.20 -11.46 -21.03
C LEU A 165 -0.19 -11.03 -19.61
N LEU A 166 -0.96 -11.88 -18.91
CA LEU A 166 -1.41 -11.59 -17.54
C LEU A 166 -0.65 -12.47 -16.55
N ASN A 167 0.00 -11.82 -15.58
CA ASN A 167 0.81 -12.46 -14.56
C ASN A 167 0.60 -11.85 -13.19
N ILE A 168 0.75 -12.67 -12.13
CA ILE A 168 0.77 -12.23 -10.73
C ILE A 168 2.06 -11.48 -10.42
N GLY A 169 3.21 -11.97 -10.90
CA GLY A 169 4.51 -11.29 -10.81
C GLY A 169 4.72 -10.33 -11.97
N THR A 170 5.53 -9.30 -11.79
CA THR A 170 5.79 -8.27 -12.81
C THR A 170 7.07 -8.50 -13.61
N ASN A 171 7.93 -9.43 -13.17
CA ASN A 171 9.25 -9.74 -13.74
C ASN A 171 10.17 -8.52 -13.87
N ARG A 172 10.01 -7.53 -13.01
CA ARG A 172 10.84 -6.31 -12.97
C ARG A 172 10.91 -5.74 -11.57
N TRP A 173 11.98 -5.04 -11.28
CA TRP A 173 12.11 -4.26 -10.05
C TRP A 173 11.31 -2.98 -10.15
N SER A 174 10.78 -2.51 -9.00
CA SER A 174 10.29 -1.15 -8.89
C SER A 174 10.81 -0.46 -7.62
N PHE A 175 11.05 0.84 -7.75
CA PHE A 175 11.62 1.71 -6.72
C PHE A 175 10.65 2.88 -6.51
N GLU A 176 10.21 3.08 -5.27
CA GLU A 176 9.21 4.10 -4.96
C GLU A 176 9.68 4.96 -3.78
N PRO A 177 10.40 6.06 -4.03
CA PRO A 177 10.58 7.13 -3.05
C PRO A 177 9.29 7.93 -2.87
N GLU A 178 8.93 8.20 -1.61
CA GLU A 178 7.77 8.97 -1.21
C GLU A 178 8.15 9.98 -0.11
N LEU A 179 7.61 11.20 -0.20
CA LEU A 179 7.67 12.21 0.85
C LEU A 179 6.26 12.48 1.37
N GLY A 180 6.10 12.51 2.68
CA GLY A 180 4.80 12.74 3.29
C GLY A 180 4.83 13.68 4.49
N ILE A 181 3.68 14.29 4.73
CA ILE A 181 3.41 15.15 5.86
C ILE A 181 2.14 14.70 6.56
N SER A 182 2.15 14.71 7.89
CA SER A 182 1.02 14.38 8.75
C SER A 182 0.86 15.47 9.80
N LYS A 183 -0.35 16.04 9.94
CA LYS A 183 -0.68 17.09 10.92
C LYS A 183 -1.81 16.62 11.83
N ALA A 184 -1.56 16.54 13.12
CA ALA A 184 -2.60 16.28 14.12
C ALA A 184 -3.27 17.56 14.58
N ILE A 185 -4.62 17.56 14.64
CA ILE A 185 -5.47 18.65 15.09
C ILE A 185 -6.58 18.07 15.98
N GLY A 186 -6.34 17.98 17.28
CA GLY A 186 -7.25 17.28 18.18
C GLY A 186 -7.45 15.80 17.81
N PRO A 187 -8.69 15.34 17.56
CA PRO A 187 -8.94 13.96 17.15
C PRO A 187 -8.68 13.71 15.66
N TRP A 188 -8.44 14.76 14.88
CA TRP A 188 -8.20 14.68 13.44
C TRP A 188 -6.72 14.58 13.13
N THR A 189 -6.39 13.84 12.06
CA THR A 189 -5.06 13.84 11.46
C THR A 189 -5.22 14.01 9.94
N LEU A 190 -4.63 15.06 9.41
CA LEU A 190 -4.59 15.34 7.98
C LEU A 190 -3.24 14.87 7.43
N GLU A 191 -3.24 14.18 6.31
CA GLU A 191 -2.03 13.67 5.69
C GLU A 191 -2.02 13.97 4.20
N ALA A 192 -0.83 14.23 3.69
CA ALA A 192 -0.56 14.32 2.26
C ALA A 192 0.79 13.67 1.97
N ALA A 193 0.90 12.97 0.84
CA ALA A 193 2.17 12.43 0.38
C ALA A 193 2.28 12.52 -1.13
N ALA A 194 3.52 12.53 -1.62
CA ALA A 194 3.84 12.50 -3.05
C ALA A 194 4.94 11.46 -3.30
N ALA A 195 4.77 10.64 -4.32
CA ALA A 195 5.69 9.58 -4.69
C ALA A 195 5.95 9.54 -6.19
N VAL A 196 7.04 8.89 -6.55
CA VAL A 196 7.32 8.46 -7.91
C VAL A 196 7.68 7.00 -7.92
N VAL A 197 7.12 6.22 -8.86
CA VAL A 197 7.49 4.83 -9.09
C VAL A 197 8.34 4.74 -10.34
N LEU A 198 9.51 4.15 -10.17
CA LEU A 198 10.49 3.89 -11.23
C LEU A 198 10.57 2.37 -11.45
N TYR A 199 10.74 1.95 -12.69
CA TYR A 199 10.76 0.54 -13.07
C TYR A 199 12.06 0.19 -13.80
N THR A 200 12.51 -1.06 -13.66
CA THR A 200 13.43 -1.67 -14.62
C THR A 200 12.66 -2.22 -15.80
N ASP A 201 13.37 -2.49 -16.88
CA ASP A 201 12.78 -3.16 -18.04
C ASP A 201 12.38 -4.60 -17.67
N ASN A 202 11.39 -5.14 -18.38
CA ASN A 202 11.06 -6.57 -18.42
C ASN A 202 11.40 -7.10 -19.80
N ASP A 203 12.51 -7.85 -19.90
CA ASP A 203 13.06 -8.35 -21.16
C ASP A 203 12.45 -9.70 -21.60
N GLU A 204 11.49 -10.23 -20.84
CA GLU A 204 10.80 -11.49 -21.11
C GLU A 204 9.28 -11.27 -21.23
N PHE A 205 8.86 -10.10 -21.74
CA PHE A 205 7.44 -9.80 -21.91
C PHE A 205 6.91 -10.44 -23.20
N ASP A 206 5.75 -11.12 -23.13
CA ASP A 206 5.17 -11.86 -24.26
C ASP A 206 6.20 -12.70 -25.03
N THR A 207 6.88 -13.58 -24.25
CA THR A 207 7.95 -14.50 -24.64
C THR A 207 9.33 -13.85 -24.72
N ASP A 208 9.58 -12.91 -25.61
CA ASP A 208 10.92 -12.35 -25.90
C ASP A 208 10.92 -10.83 -26.14
N GLN A 209 9.80 -10.16 -25.92
CA GLN A 209 9.73 -8.70 -26.07
C GLN A 209 10.28 -7.99 -24.85
N THR A 210 10.85 -6.83 -25.06
CA THR A 210 11.26 -5.91 -23.99
C THR A 210 10.16 -4.88 -23.73
N ARG A 211 9.62 -4.89 -22.50
CA ARG A 211 8.67 -3.89 -22.02
C ARG A 211 9.35 -2.91 -21.09
N LYS A 212 9.30 -1.63 -21.45
CA LYS A 212 9.70 -0.48 -20.65
C LYS A 212 8.47 0.26 -20.15
N GLN A 213 8.60 0.96 -19.03
CA GLN A 213 7.54 1.82 -18.53
C GLN A 213 8.13 3.10 -17.95
N ASP A 214 7.56 4.23 -18.36
CA ASP A 214 7.88 5.54 -17.82
C ASP A 214 7.48 5.65 -16.35
N PRO A 215 8.08 6.57 -15.60
CA PRO A 215 7.72 6.80 -14.21
C PRO A 215 6.23 7.11 -14.02
N ILE A 216 5.66 6.62 -12.91
CA ILE A 216 4.33 7.01 -12.44
C ILE A 216 4.49 7.93 -11.25
N TYR A 217 3.88 9.11 -11.32
CA TYR A 217 3.83 10.09 -10.25
C TYR A 217 2.51 9.97 -9.52
N SER A 218 2.52 10.02 -8.20
CA SER A 218 1.31 9.95 -7.39
C SER A 218 1.30 11.00 -6.28
N THR A 219 0.08 11.40 -5.91
CA THR A 219 -0.18 12.16 -4.69
C THR A 219 -1.36 11.53 -3.97
N GLN A 220 -1.28 11.46 -2.64
CA GLN A 220 -2.36 10.95 -1.81
C GLN A 220 -2.70 11.92 -0.70
N PHE A 221 -3.97 11.94 -0.32
CA PHE A 221 -4.51 12.78 0.76
C PHE A 221 -5.40 11.94 1.65
N HIS A 222 -5.29 12.13 2.98
CA HIS A 222 -6.10 11.43 3.95
C HIS A 222 -6.62 12.36 5.04
N VAL A 223 -7.87 12.14 5.42
CA VAL A 223 -8.48 12.71 6.61
C VAL A 223 -8.79 11.57 7.56
N ASN A 224 -8.13 11.57 8.70
CA ASN A 224 -8.28 10.54 9.72
C ASN A 224 -8.97 11.12 10.95
N TYR A 225 -9.89 10.35 11.55
CA TYR A 225 -10.53 10.68 12.82
C TYR A 225 -10.28 9.57 13.84
N THR A 226 -9.78 9.92 15.01
CA THR A 226 -9.50 8.99 16.10
C THR A 226 -10.53 9.17 17.22
N PHE A 227 -11.32 8.14 17.49
CA PHE A 227 -12.32 8.12 18.56
C PHE A 227 -11.66 7.98 19.95
N SER A 228 -12.41 8.31 21.01
CA SER A 228 -11.93 8.20 22.39
C SER A 228 -11.53 6.76 22.79
N ASN A 229 -12.18 5.76 22.22
CA ASN A 229 -11.86 4.32 22.39
C ASN A 229 -10.67 3.85 21.54
N LYS A 230 -9.97 4.77 20.86
CA LYS A 230 -8.82 4.51 19.98
C LYS A 230 -9.12 3.80 18.66
N MET A 231 -10.38 3.51 18.36
CA MET A 231 -10.76 3.25 16.98
C MET A 231 -10.41 4.45 16.11
N TRP A 232 -10.15 4.23 14.85
CA TRP A 232 -9.99 5.34 13.91
C TRP A 232 -10.58 4.98 12.55
N VAL A 233 -11.03 6.00 11.87
CA VAL A 233 -11.49 5.93 10.48
C VAL A 233 -10.67 6.87 9.63
N SER A 234 -10.51 6.53 8.37
CA SER A 234 -9.88 7.37 7.36
C SER A 234 -10.72 7.38 6.10
N VAL A 235 -10.78 8.53 5.45
CA VAL A 235 -11.17 8.66 4.05
C VAL A 235 -10.00 9.30 3.33
N GLY A 236 -9.68 8.80 2.14
CA GLY A 236 -8.57 9.29 1.36
C GLY A 236 -8.82 9.21 -0.13
N ALA A 237 -7.99 9.92 -0.87
CA ALA A 237 -7.95 9.88 -2.33
C ALA A 237 -6.50 9.86 -2.80
N THR A 238 -6.26 9.16 -3.90
CA THR A 238 -4.98 9.13 -4.60
C THR A 238 -5.19 9.53 -6.05
N TYR A 239 -4.38 10.47 -6.50
CA TYR A 239 -4.21 10.80 -7.90
C TYR A 239 -2.87 10.25 -8.39
N TYR A 240 -2.86 9.67 -9.59
CA TYR A 240 -1.62 9.21 -10.21
C TYR A 240 -1.65 9.41 -11.72
N THR A 241 -0.47 9.71 -12.28
CA THR A 241 -0.30 9.97 -13.71
C THR A 241 1.08 9.54 -14.19
N GLY A 242 1.18 9.22 -15.47
CA GLY A 242 2.41 8.73 -16.11
C GLY A 242 2.28 7.27 -16.56
N GLY A 243 3.41 6.58 -16.60
CA GLY A 243 3.48 5.13 -16.85
C GLY A 243 3.20 4.71 -18.28
N ILE A 244 3.46 5.58 -19.27
CA ILE A 244 3.44 5.18 -20.69
C ILE A 244 4.38 3.99 -20.88
N THR A 245 3.94 2.98 -21.62
CA THR A 245 4.76 1.82 -21.92
C THR A 245 5.31 1.86 -23.33
N THR A 246 6.48 1.23 -23.49
CA THR A 246 7.13 0.98 -24.76
C THR A 246 7.43 -0.51 -24.88
N ILE A 247 6.96 -1.16 -25.94
CA ILE A 247 7.20 -2.57 -26.22
C ILE A 247 8.01 -2.66 -27.51
N ASP A 248 9.22 -3.22 -27.43
CA ASP A 248 10.18 -3.32 -28.55
C ASP A 248 10.40 -2.00 -29.30
N GLY A 249 10.47 -0.88 -28.55
CA GLY A 249 10.64 0.45 -29.09
C GLY A 249 9.37 1.11 -29.65
N ALA A 250 8.23 0.43 -29.62
CA ALA A 250 6.94 1.00 -29.99
C ALA A 250 6.21 1.55 -28.75
N GLU A 251 6.07 2.87 -28.66
CA GLU A 251 5.31 3.55 -27.59
C GLU A 251 3.82 3.25 -27.71
N ARG A 252 3.16 3.08 -26.57
CA ARG A 252 1.72 2.81 -26.45
C ARG A 252 0.96 4.05 -25.98
N ASP A 253 -0.31 4.18 -26.36
CA ASP A 253 -1.21 5.25 -25.86
C ASP A 253 -1.91 4.82 -24.58
N ASP A 254 -1.13 4.54 -23.54
CA ASP A 254 -1.58 3.98 -22.28
C ASP A 254 -1.25 4.87 -21.06
N LEU A 255 -1.05 6.17 -21.30
CA LEU A 255 -0.85 7.16 -20.24
C LEU A 255 -1.93 7.01 -19.17
N GLN A 256 -1.52 6.74 -17.95
CA GLN A 256 -2.40 6.75 -16.80
C GLN A 256 -2.68 8.18 -16.33
N ASN A 257 -3.91 8.47 -16.00
CA ASN A 257 -4.36 9.74 -15.41
C ASN A 257 -5.64 9.47 -14.62
N ASN A 258 -5.47 9.00 -13.41
CA ASN A 258 -6.52 8.31 -12.68
C ASN A 258 -6.67 8.83 -11.25
N TRP A 259 -7.89 8.79 -10.73
CA TRP A 259 -8.23 9.05 -9.34
C TRP A 259 -8.84 7.81 -8.70
N ARG A 260 -8.42 7.54 -7.48
CA ARG A 260 -9.02 6.53 -6.62
C ARG A 260 -9.41 7.14 -5.28
N THR A 261 -10.44 6.59 -4.66
CA THR A 261 -10.82 6.94 -3.29
C THR A 261 -10.89 5.68 -2.44
N GLY A 262 -10.80 5.85 -1.14
CA GLY A 262 -10.91 4.73 -0.23
C GLY A 262 -11.19 5.13 1.19
N PHE A 263 -11.59 4.12 1.97
CA PHE A 263 -11.79 4.25 3.41
C PHE A 263 -11.00 3.20 4.16
N THR A 264 -10.73 3.50 5.42
CA THR A 264 -10.15 2.54 6.36
C THR A 264 -10.84 2.68 7.71
N LEU A 265 -11.17 1.55 8.33
CA LEU A 265 -11.62 1.46 9.71
C LEU A 265 -10.65 0.56 10.48
N ALA A 266 -10.08 1.06 11.58
CA ALA A 266 -9.22 0.24 12.44
C ALA A 266 -9.78 0.16 13.84
N ILE A 267 -9.90 -1.06 14.34
CA ILE A 267 -10.51 -1.40 15.63
C ILE A 267 -9.45 -2.09 16.49
N PRO A 268 -8.94 -1.42 17.54
CA PRO A 268 -8.10 -2.10 18.53
C PRO A 268 -8.98 -3.04 19.38
N ILE A 269 -8.58 -4.31 19.45
CA ILE A 269 -9.25 -5.32 20.30
C ILE A 269 -8.64 -5.22 21.71
N ASP A 270 -7.32 -5.19 21.79
CA ASP A 270 -6.56 -5.02 23.02
C ASP A 270 -5.23 -4.28 22.73
N ARG A 271 -4.26 -4.37 23.66
CA ARG A 271 -2.96 -3.72 23.49
C ARG A 271 -2.12 -4.32 22.37
N ARG A 272 -2.33 -5.58 22.02
CA ARG A 272 -1.54 -6.34 21.04
C ARG A 272 -2.28 -6.59 19.75
N HIS A 273 -3.60 -6.68 19.79
CA HIS A 273 -4.43 -7.09 18.66
C HIS A 273 -5.27 -5.94 18.11
N SER A 274 -5.34 -5.84 16.80
CA SER A 274 -6.28 -4.94 16.11
C SER A 274 -6.77 -5.57 14.80
N ILE A 275 -7.95 -5.13 14.38
CA ILE A 275 -8.52 -5.45 13.07
C ILE A 275 -8.56 -4.17 12.24
N LYS A 276 -8.25 -4.28 10.95
CA LYS A 276 -8.38 -3.20 9.99
C LYS A 276 -9.23 -3.68 8.82
N LEU A 277 -10.27 -2.92 8.51
CA LEU A 277 -11.09 -3.05 7.31
C LEU A 277 -10.73 -1.90 6.37
N LEU A 278 -10.56 -2.19 5.11
CA LEU A 278 -10.32 -1.18 4.07
C LEU A 278 -11.16 -1.45 2.83
N GLY A 279 -11.50 -0.39 2.12
CA GLY A 279 -12.13 -0.47 0.81
C GLY A 279 -11.62 0.67 -0.05
N ASN A 280 -11.48 0.42 -1.34
CA ASN A 280 -11.12 1.44 -2.31
C ASN A 280 -11.78 1.18 -3.65
N SER A 281 -11.97 2.26 -4.42
CA SER A 281 -12.65 2.26 -5.72
C SER A 281 -12.01 3.26 -6.67
N GLY A 282 -12.05 2.96 -7.96
CA GLY A 282 -11.77 3.91 -9.02
C GLY A 282 -12.83 5.01 -9.05
N VAL A 283 -12.42 6.25 -9.29
CA VAL A 283 -13.35 7.41 -9.41
C VAL A 283 -13.34 7.97 -10.82
N SER A 284 -12.17 8.04 -11.42
CA SER A 284 -11.96 8.48 -12.79
C SER A 284 -10.74 7.78 -13.34
N THR A 285 -10.90 7.08 -14.43
CA THR A 285 -9.85 6.28 -15.05
C THR A 285 -9.75 6.64 -16.53
N ARG A 286 -8.59 7.15 -16.95
CA ARG A 286 -8.27 7.32 -18.38
C ARG A 286 -7.90 5.98 -19.00
N THR A 287 -6.98 5.25 -18.37
CA THR A 287 -6.42 4.02 -18.91
C THR A 287 -6.08 3.07 -17.77
N GLY A 288 -6.50 1.81 -17.89
CA GLY A 288 -6.22 0.73 -16.95
C GLY A 288 -6.87 0.90 -15.57
N THR A 289 -6.93 -0.16 -14.80
CA THR A 289 -7.17 -0.18 -13.36
C THR A 289 -8.44 0.51 -12.84
N ASP A 290 -9.58 0.28 -13.47
CA ASP A 290 -10.89 0.56 -12.89
C ASP A 290 -11.37 -0.67 -12.11
N TYR A 291 -11.23 -0.62 -10.77
CA TYR A 291 -11.54 -1.74 -9.89
C TYR A 291 -11.93 -1.32 -8.49
N ASP A 292 -12.70 -2.18 -7.84
CA ASP A 292 -13.03 -2.09 -6.43
C ASP A 292 -12.24 -3.11 -5.63
N SER A 293 -11.86 -2.75 -4.41
CA SER A 293 -11.21 -3.68 -3.48
C SER A 293 -11.80 -3.58 -2.10
N LEU A 294 -11.91 -4.74 -1.43
CA LEU A 294 -12.25 -4.85 -0.03
C LEU A 294 -11.23 -5.73 0.69
N GLY A 295 -10.72 -5.26 1.82
CA GLY A 295 -9.69 -5.97 2.57
C GLY A 295 -9.97 -6.01 4.06
N LEU A 296 -9.59 -7.13 4.68
CA LEU A 296 -9.65 -7.37 6.11
C LEU A 296 -8.29 -7.83 6.60
N PHE A 297 -7.76 -7.17 7.65
CA PHE A 297 -6.46 -7.46 8.24
C PHE A 297 -6.59 -7.65 9.73
N TRP A 298 -5.93 -8.69 10.25
CA TRP A 298 -5.60 -8.85 11.64
C TRP A 298 -4.15 -8.47 11.87
N GLN A 299 -3.88 -7.73 12.95
CA GLN A 299 -2.55 -7.26 13.32
C GLN A 299 -2.21 -7.69 14.74
N TYR A 300 -0.98 -8.16 14.92
CA TYR A 300 -0.41 -8.52 16.22
C TYR A 300 0.87 -7.74 16.49
N ARG A 301 0.98 -7.19 17.69
CA ARG A 301 2.11 -6.34 18.11
C ARG A 301 2.79 -6.91 19.34
N TRP A 302 4.11 -6.85 19.36
CA TRP A 302 4.93 -7.24 20.52
C TRP A 302 6.24 -6.46 20.54
N GLY A 303 7.01 -6.56 21.65
CA GLY A 303 8.28 -5.84 21.83
C GLY A 303 8.05 -4.38 22.24
N GLY A 304 9.12 -3.59 22.30
CA GLY A 304 9.08 -2.18 22.65
C GLY A 304 8.46 -1.85 24.01
N GLY A 305 8.20 -2.86 24.86
CA GLY A 305 7.55 -2.68 26.17
C GLY A 305 6.02 -2.86 26.15
N ILE A 306 5.44 -3.42 25.07
CA ILE A 306 3.99 -3.70 24.95
C ILE A 306 3.59 -4.89 25.81
#